data_28a15577c0706018031a1ac879f461b3
#
_entry.id   28a15577c0706018031a1ac879f461b3
#
_cell.length_a   1.000
_cell.length_b   1.000
_cell.length_c   1.000
_cell.angle_alpha   90.00
_cell.angle_beta   90.00
_cell.angle_gamma   90.00
#
_symmetry.space_group_name_H-M   'P 1'
#
loop_
_entity.id
_entity.type
_entity.pdbx_description
1 polymer ?
#
loop_
_entity_poly.entity_id
_entity_poly.type
_entity_poly.pdbx_seq_one_letter_code
_entity_poly.pdbx_strand_id
1 'polypeptide(L)'
;MKKLIAMLLALVMVLSLAACGNSSAPAETQAPAAPAPAETQAPAPAPAAPENEKLVVGFAQIGQESGWRDAETNDVQWYAARNTDTIELHFADAQQKQENQIKAIRNFIEMGVDVIVFPPVVETGWEAVLTECQEAGIPVILVDRGIDANADPNLYTTMIASDHVWAGEQAAIVMNDLLGGEGKVVELEGTVGASAAVQRKEGFDSYIAANCPGIEILASQTGDFTRAMGKEVMESFLKTYDDIDAVFCHNDDMGLGAIEAIKEAGLKPGEDIKIVGVDGVKGAFEAMLAGEMNCTVECTPILAEQIFQTAAKLKAGESVEKWIMSADGIYTADMVDQAVVDSRAY
;
A
#
# COMPACT_ATOMS: atom_id res chain seq x y z
N MET A 1 30.46 8.42 41.28
CA MET A 1 31.60 7.56 41.68
C MET A 1 31.61 6.45 40.62
N LYS A 2 32.52 6.58 39.63
CA LYS A 2 33.78 5.82 39.55
C LYS A 2 33.49 4.32 39.52
N LYS A 3 33.84 3.49 38.58
CA LYS A 3 34.93 3.28 37.60
C LYS A 3 34.64 1.90 37.01
N LEU A 4 34.79 1.65 35.75
CA LEU A 4 35.95 1.13 34.97
C LEU A 4 36.37 -0.31 35.29
N ILE A 5 36.61 -1.07 34.20
CA ILE A 5 37.73 -1.94 33.83
C ILE A 5 37.19 -3.10 33.00
N ALA A 6 37.34 -3.24 31.71
CA ALA A 6 38.49 -3.34 30.81
C ALA A 6 39.11 -4.74 30.72
N MET A 7 39.10 -5.27 29.51
CA MET A 7 40.11 -6.12 28.85
C MET A 7 40.62 -7.42 29.52
N LEU A 8 40.60 -8.53 28.75
CA LEU A 8 41.82 -9.28 28.46
C LEU A 8 41.66 -10.22 27.23
N LEU A 9 42.51 -9.96 26.23
CA LEU A 9 42.95 -10.89 25.19
C LEU A 9 43.85 -11.96 25.80
N ALA A 10 43.84 -13.21 25.27
CA ALA A 10 44.99 -14.06 25.24
C ALA A 10 45.00 -15.02 24.06
N LEU A 11 45.91 -14.76 23.17
CA LEU A 11 46.43 -15.53 22.07
C LEU A 11 47.43 -16.57 22.61
N VAL A 12 47.30 -17.85 22.19
CA VAL A 12 48.45 -18.80 22.31
C VAL A 12 48.59 -19.60 21.00
N MET A 13 49.66 -19.28 20.28
CA MET A 13 50.31 -20.17 19.33
C MET A 13 51.34 -21.01 20.06
N VAL A 14 51.45 -22.31 19.74
CA VAL A 14 52.68 -23.06 19.93
C VAL A 14 52.88 -24.01 18.72
N LEU A 15 53.96 -23.77 18.01
CA LEU A 15 54.66 -24.71 17.14
C LEU A 15 55.55 -25.63 17.99
N SER A 16 55.74 -26.87 17.56
CA SER A 16 57.06 -27.54 17.76
C SER A 16 57.24 -28.75 16.82
N LEU A 17 58.40 -28.76 16.28
CA LEU A 17 59.03 -29.60 15.29
C LEU A 17 59.35 -31.06 15.73
N ALA A 18 59.32 -31.90 14.72
CA ALA A 18 60.26 -32.96 14.28
C ALA A 18 61.13 -33.75 15.24
N ALA A 19 61.10 -35.05 15.09
CA ALA A 19 62.33 -35.85 15.08
C ALA A 19 62.13 -37.24 14.39
N CYS A 20 63.11 -37.63 13.58
CA CYS A 20 63.25 -38.82 12.83
C CYS A 20 63.50 -40.10 13.68
N GLY A 21 63.17 -41.25 13.13
CA GLY A 21 63.61 -42.57 13.62
C GLY A 21 63.23 -43.67 12.69
N ASN A 22 64.24 -44.23 12.07
CA ASN A 22 64.24 -45.26 11.01
C ASN A 22 64.06 -46.70 11.60
N SER A 23 63.25 -47.59 11.01
CA SER A 23 63.78 -48.88 10.50
C SER A 23 62.66 -49.94 10.28
N SER A 24 62.85 -50.64 9.16
CA SER A 24 62.52 -52.03 8.77
C SER A 24 61.06 -52.44 8.59
N ALA A 25 60.74 -52.72 7.33
CA ALA A 25 59.62 -53.53 6.84
C ALA A 25 59.76 -55.00 7.30
N PRO A 26 58.64 -55.75 7.39
CA PRO A 26 58.31 -56.63 6.26
C PRO A 26 56.81 -56.85 5.97
N ALA A 27 56.59 -57.25 4.74
CA ALA A 27 55.56 -58.14 4.17
C ALA A 27 54.13 -57.62 4.05
N GLU A 28 53.77 -57.57 2.78
CA GLU A 28 52.44 -57.40 2.14
C GLU A 28 51.38 -58.33 2.72
N THR A 29 50.22 -57.77 2.98
CA THR A 29 48.93 -58.47 2.84
C THR A 29 47.93 -57.50 2.20
N GLN A 30 47.52 -57.79 0.97
CA GLN A 30 46.51 -57.04 0.22
C GLN A 30 45.16 -57.15 0.93
N ALA A 31 44.58 -56.01 1.32
CA ALA A 31 43.19 -55.87 1.70
C ALA A 31 42.37 -55.36 0.50
N PRO A 32 41.08 -55.74 0.37
CA PRO A 32 40.28 -55.43 -0.81
C PRO A 32 39.97 -53.92 -0.93
N ALA A 33 39.98 -53.42 -2.15
CA ALA A 33 39.66 -52.06 -2.52
C ALA A 33 38.26 -51.66 -2.04
N ALA A 34 38.17 -50.54 -1.32
CA ALA A 34 36.92 -49.86 -1.00
C ALA A 34 36.28 -49.31 -2.29
N PRO A 35 34.93 -49.37 -2.41
CA PRO A 35 34.26 -48.77 -3.56
C PRO A 35 34.41 -47.25 -3.56
N ALA A 36 34.65 -46.71 -4.77
CA ALA A 36 34.74 -45.29 -5.00
C ALA A 36 33.44 -44.56 -4.55
N PRO A 37 33.55 -43.33 -4.04
CA PRO A 37 32.35 -42.53 -3.70
C PRO A 37 31.52 -42.32 -4.98
N ALA A 38 30.21 -42.61 -4.89
CA ALA A 38 29.26 -42.26 -5.93
C ALA A 38 29.27 -40.76 -6.15
N GLU A 39 29.57 -40.30 -7.35
CA GLU A 39 29.36 -38.89 -7.74
C GLU A 39 27.88 -38.58 -7.61
N THR A 40 27.56 -37.72 -6.65
CA THR A 40 26.23 -37.10 -6.52
C THR A 40 26.10 -36.15 -7.69
N GLN A 41 25.41 -36.55 -8.75
CA GLN A 41 25.01 -35.65 -9.82
C GLN A 41 24.19 -34.50 -9.19
N ALA A 42 24.66 -33.26 -9.37
CA ALA A 42 23.87 -32.08 -9.07
C ALA A 42 22.53 -32.14 -9.84
N PRO A 43 21.42 -31.71 -9.25
CA PRO A 43 20.15 -31.65 -9.98
C PRO A 43 20.35 -30.82 -11.25
N ALA A 44 19.79 -31.33 -12.35
CA ALA A 44 19.80 -30.60 -13.62
C ALA A 44 19.12 -29.22 -13.38
N PRO A 45 19.66 -28.12 -13.94
CA PRO A 45 18.99 -26.85 -13.87
C PRO A 45 17.58 -27.01 -14.46
N ALA A 46 16.59 -26.44 -13.77
CA ALA A 46 15.23 -26.37 -14.25
C ALA A 46 15.23 -25.81 -15.70
N PRO A 47 14.34 -26.28 -16.59
CA PRO A 47 14.24 -25.74 -17.94
C PRO A 47 14.07 -24.21 -17.82
N ALA A 48 14.91 -23.44 -18.51
CA ALA A 48 14.73 -22.00 -18.65
C ALA A 48 13.34 -21.79 -19.27
N ALA A 49 12.52 -20.95 -18.66
CA ALA A 49 11.25 -20.52 -19.24
C ALA A 49 11.50 -19.99 -20.66
N PRO A 50 10.62 -20.25 -21.61
CA PRO A 50 10.79 -19.77 -22.99
C PRO A 50 10.93 -18.25 -22.97
N GLU A 51 12.00 -17.72 -23.57
CA GLU A 51 12.42 -16.30 -23.53
C GLU A 51 11.46 -15.32 -24.21
N ASN A 52 10.18 -15.69 -24.49
CA ASN A 52 9.27 -14.86 -25.29
C ASN A 52 7.77 -14.97 -24.92
N GLU A 53 7.42 -15.50 -23.76
CA GLU A 53 6.01 -15.47 -23.33
C GLU A 53 5.71 -14.16 -22.59
N LYS A 54 4.68 -13.44 -23.10
CA LYS A 54 4.19 -12.24 -22.45
C LYS A 54 3.77 -12.53 -21.00
N LEU A 55 3.96 -11.56 -20.13
CA LEU A 55 3.36 -11.55 -18.81
C LEU A 55 1.85 -11.33 -18.94
N VAL A 56 1.03 -12.30 -18.56
CA VAL A 56 -0.43 -12.22 -18.60
C VAL A 56 -0.95 -11.85 -17.22
N VAL A 57 -1.55 -10.66 -17.08
CA VAL A 57 -2.03 -10.11 -15.81
C VAL A 57 -3.55 -9.94 -15.86
N GLY A 58 -4.24 -10.50 -14.86
CA GLY A 58 -5.65 -10.19 -14.60
C GLY A 58 -5.77 -9.08 -13.57
N PHE A 59 -6.36 -7.94 -13.92
CA PHE A 59 -6.58 -6.80 -13.02
C PHE A 59 -8.08 -6.59 -12.78
N ALA A 60 -8.54 -6.84 -11.53
CA ALA A 60 -9.94 -6.63 -11.14
C ALA A 60 -10.09 -5.31 -10.36
N GLN A 61 -10.33 -4.21 -11.08
CA GLN A 61 -10.53 -2.89 -10.47
C GLN A 61 -11.85 -2.82 -9.68
N ILE A 62 -11.86 -2.03 -8.60
CA ILE A 62 -13.07 -1.76 -7.81
C ILE A 62 -14.18 -1.15 -8.69
N GLY A 63 -13.82 -0.18 -9.50
CA GLY A 63 -14.72 0.67 -10.27
C GLY A 63 -14.42 2.14 -10.00
N GLN A 64 -15.16 3.00 -10.64
CA GLN A 64 -15.00 4.45 -10.57
C GLN A 64 -15.62 4.98 -9.25
N GLU A 65 -14.79 5.46 -8.32
CA GLU A 65 -15.26 6.05 -7.05
C GLU A 65 -14.71 7.48 -6.83
N SER A 66 -13.50 7.77 -7.35
CA SER A 66 -12.80 9.03 -7.14
C SER A 66 -11.85 9.35 -8.29
N GLY A 67 -11.38 10.60 -8.37
CA GLY A 67 -10.32 10.99 -9.30
C GLY A 67 -9.02 10.22 -9.10
N TRP A 68 -8.70 9.86 -7.85
CA TRP A 68 -7.57 9.00 -7.52
C TRP A 68 -7.69 7.61 -8.17
N ARG A 69 -8.87 6.99 -8.05
CA ARG A 69 -9.12 5.66 -8.64
C ARG A 69 -9.09 5.66 -10.16
N ASP A 70 -9.55 6.75 -10.78
CA ASP A 70 -9.42 6.96 -12.22
C ASP A 70 -7.95 7.06 -12.64
N ALA A 71 -7.13 7.75 -11.85
CA ALA A 71 -5.70 7.88 -12.11
C ALA A 71 -4.98 6.52 -12.04
N GLU A 72 -5.25 5.70 -11.02
CA GLU A 72 -4.69 4.34 -10.91
C GLU A 72 -5.11 3.47 -12.10
N THR A 73 -6.39 3.49 -12.47
CA THR A 73 -6.90 2.75 -13.62
C THR A 73 -6.20 3.18 -14.92
N ASN A 74 -6.07 4.48 -15.13
CA ASN A 74 -5.42 5.03 -16.30
C ASN A 74 -3.93 4.69 -16.35
N ASP A 75 -3.23 4.75 -15.22
CA ASP A 75 -1.81 4.40 -15.10
C ASP A 75 -1.57 2.93 -15.49
N VAL A 76 -2.35 2.01 -14.92
CA VAL A 76 -2.25 0.57 -15.20
C VAL A 76 -2.53 0.27 -16.68
N GLN A 77 -3.61 0.82 -17.22
CA GLN A 77 -3.98 0.59 -18.62
C GLN A 77 -2.99 1.23 -19.59
N TRP A 78 -2.53 2.45 -19.29
CA TRP A 78 -1.55 3.16 -20.09
C TRP A 78 -0.20 2.44 -20.12
N TYR A 79 0.27 1.95 -18.98
CA TYR A 79 1.52 1.21 -18.88
C TYR A 79 1.45 -0.08 -19.70
N ALA A 80 0.38 -0.86 -19.56
CA ALA A 80 0.18 -2.09 -20.31
C ALA A 80 0.09 -1.82 -21.83
N ALA A 81 -0.63 -0.77 -22.25
CA ALA A 81 -0.79 -0.40 -23.66
C ALA A 81 0.54 0.01 -24.34
N ARG A 82 1.53 0.49 -23.57
CA ARG A 82 2.86 0.84 -24.08
C ARG A 82 3.85 -0.31 -24.07
N ASN A 83 3.51 -1.40 -23.41
CA ASN A 83 4.37 -2.57 -23.25
C ASN A 83 3.71 -3.86 -23.82
N THR A 84 2.90 -3.72 -24.88
CA THR A 84 2.13 -4.82 -25.46
C THR A 84 2.99 -5.97 -26.01
N ASP A 85 4.26 -5.76 -26.27
CA ASP A 85 5.19 -6.81 -26.69
C ASP A 85 5.53 -7.77 -25.53
N THR A 86 5.44 -7.30 -24.29
CA THR A 86 5.83 -8.04 -23.07
C THR A 86 4.69 -8.27 -22.09
N ILE A 87 3.60 -7.50 -22.18
CA ILE A 87 2.47 -7.55 -21.25
C ILE A 87 1.17 -7.79 -22.02
N GLU A 88 0.34 -8.68 -21.48
CA GLU A 88 -1.06 -8.87 -21.83
C GLU A 88 -1.92 -8.60 -20.59
N LEU A 89 -2.72 -7.53 -20.61
CA LEU A 89 -3.58 -7.12 -19.50
C LEU A 89 -5.04 -7.52 -19.76
N HIS A 90 -5.61 -8.32 -18.88
CA HIS A 90 -7.04 -8.58 -18.80
C HIS A 90 -7.63 -7.71 -17.67
N PHE A 91 -8.35 -6.66 -18.05
CA PHE A 91 -8.91 -5.69 -17.11
C PHE A 91 -10.41 -5.94 -16.92
N ALA A 92 -10.87 -5.90 -15.68
CA ALA A 92 -12.28 -5.98 -15.32
C ALA A 92 -12.65 -4.87 -14.34
N ASP A 93 -13.77 -4.17 -14.61
CA ASP A 93 -14.36 -3.18 -13.71
C ASP A 93 -15.48 -3.84 -12.90
N ALA A 94 -15.34 -3.82 -11.59
CA ALA A 94 -16.31 -4.45 -10.67
C ALA A 94 -17.49 -3.55 -10.33
N GLN A 95 -17.51 -2.28 -10.75
CA GLN A 95 -18.61 -1.36 -10.48
C GLN A 95 -18.92 -1.24 -8.98
N GLN A 96 -17.88 -1.17 -8.16
CA GLN A 96 -17.91 -1.07 -6.71
C GLN A 96 -18.61 -2.26 -5.99
N LYS A 97 -18.64 -3.43 -6.65
CA LYS A 97 -19.29 -4.63 -6.12
C LYS A 97 -18.30 -5.75 -5.92
N GLN A 98 -18.13 -6.20 -4.68
CA GLN A 98 -17.26 -7.33 -4.35
C GLN A 98 -17.59 -8.59 -5.15
N GLU A 99 -18.87 -8.89 -5.36
CA GLU A 99 -19.33 -10.03 -6.15
C GLU A 99 -18.81 -10.01 -7.59
N ASN A 100 -18.68 -8.82 -8.18
CA ASN A 100 -18.14 -8.65 -9.52
C ASN A 100 -16.60 -8.85 -9.52
N GLN A 101 -15.88 -8.36 -8.49
CA GLN A 101 -14.45 -8.65 -8.35
C GLN A 101 -14.21 -10.15 -8.20
N ILE A 102 -14.96 -10.84 -7.33
CA ILE A 102 -14.85 -12.29 -7.14
C ILE A 102 -15.11 -13.03 -8.47
N LYS A 103 -16.11 -12.60 -9.23
CA LYS A 103 -16.39 -13.17 -10.56
C LYS A 103 -15.24 -12.92 -11.53
N ALA A 104 -14.66 -11.71 -11.56
CA ALA A 104 -13.53 -11.38 -12.41
C ALA A 104 -12.30 -12.23 -12.05
N ILE A 105 -12.00 -12.39 -10.77
CA ILE A 105 -10.90 -13.23 -10.29
C ILE A 105 -11.07 -14.68 -10.75
N ARG A 106 -12.28 -15.26 -10.63
CA ARG A 106 -12.55 -16.63 -11.12
C ARG A 106 -12.38 -16.75 -12.64
N ASN A 107 -12.79 -15.74 -13.40
CA ASN A 107 -12.55 -15.72 -14.84
C ASN A 107 -11.03 -15.69 -15.14
N PHE A 108 -10.23 -14.94 -14.39
CA PHE A 108 -8.78 -14.92 -14.55
C PHE A 108 -8.13 -16.25 -14.19
N ILE A 109 -8.65 -16.96 -13.17
CA ILE A 109 -8.23 -18.33 -12.85
C ILE A 109 -8.53 -19.27 -14.03
N GLU A 110 -9.74 -19.22 -14.61
CA GLU A 110 -10.12 -20.04 -15.76
C GLU A 110 -9.27 -19.73 -17.01
N MET A 111 -8.86 -18.48 -17.20
CA MET A 111 -7.96 -18.05 -18.28
C MET A 111 -6.51 -18.49 -18.08
N GLY A 112 -6.13 -18.85 -16.85
CA GLY A 112 -4.76 -19.23 -16.51
C GLY A 112 -3.78 -18.08 -16.62
N VAL A 113 -4.14 -16.89 -16.11
CA VAL A 113 -3.24 -15.74 -16.06
C VAL A 113 -2.04 -16.02 -15.18
N ASP A 114 -0.91 -15.34 -15.41
CA ASP A 114 0.31 -15.52 -14.62
C ASP A 114 0.19 -14.91 -13.20
N VAL A 115 -0.54 -13.79 -13.09
CA VAL A 115 -0.70 -13.04 -11.84
C VAL A 115 -2.08 -12.38 -11.81
N ILE A 116 -2.73 -12.40 -10.66
CA ILE A 116 -3.97 -11.65 -10.41
C ILE A 116 -3.64 -10.44 -9.53
N VAL A 117 -4.15 -9.28 -9.91
CA VAL A 117 -3.96 -8.00 -9.21
C VAL A 117 -5.32 -7.39 -8.92
N PHE A 118 -5.55 -6.93 -7.70
CA PHE A 118 -6.79 -6.21 -7.40
C PHE A 118 -6.71 -5.40 -6.10
N PRO A 119 -7.40 -4.24 -6.01
CA PRO A 119 -7.72 -3.56 -4.78
C PRO A 119 -9.02 -4.14 -4.20
N PRO A 120 -9.05 -4.74 -3.01
CA PRO A 120 -10.30 -5.25 -2.43
C PRO A 120 -11.32 -4.13 -2.18
N VAL A 121 -12.59 -4.32 -2.56
CA VAL A 121 -13.66 -3.35 -2.26
C VAL A 121 -13.80 -3.16 -0.75
N VAL A 122 -13.81 -4.28 0.00
CA VAL A 122 -13.86 -4.34 1.46
C VAL A 122 -12.86 -5.38 1.97
N GLU A 123 -12.56 -5.36 3.28
CA GLU A 123 -11.54 -6.25 3.86
C GLU A 123 -11.95 -7.73 3.95
N THR A 124 -13.24 -8.03 4.06
CA THR A 124 -13.74 -9.38 4.38
C THR A 124 -14.32 -10.11 3.18
N GLY A 125 -14.46 -11.45 3.29
CA GLY A 125 -15.16 -12.28 2.30
C GLY A 125 -14.29 -12.76 1.12
N TRP A 126 -12.97 -12.71 1.24
CA TRP A 126 -12.03 -13.06 0.17
C TRP A 126 -11.46 -14.47 0.28
N GLU A 127 -11.54 -15.12 1.46
CA GLU A 127 -10.87 -16.40 1.73
C GLU A 127 -11.14 -17.47 0.67
N ALA A 128 -12.39 -17.63 0.24
CA ALA A 128 -12.76 -18.67 -0.71
C ALA A 128 -12.07 -18.46 -2.07
N VAL A 129 -12.20 -17.28 -2.67
CA VAL A 129 -11.64 -17.00 -4.00
C VAL A 129 -10.11 -16.92 -3.97
N LEU A 130 -9.51 -16.45 -2.88
CA LEU A 130 -8.05 -16.43 -2.73
C LEU A 130 -7.48 -17.85 -2.53
N THR A 131 -8.22 -18.72 -1.85
CA THR A 131 -7.87 -20.16 -1.81
C THR A 131 -7.95 -20.79 -3.20
N GLU A 132 -8.96 -20.46 -4.02
CA GLU A 132 -9.05 -20.88 -5.42
C GLU A 132 -7.82 -20.42 -6.24
N CYS A 133 -7.31 -19.19 -6.00
CA CYS A 133 -6.07 -18.71 -6.63
C CYS A 133 -4.84 -19.54 -6.20
N GLN A 134 -4.73 -19.85 -4.91
CA GLN A 134 -3.64 -20.71 -4.40
C GLN A 134 -3.68 -22.12 -4.98
N GLU A 135 -4.86 -22.74 -5.04
CA GLU A 135 -5.05 -24.07 -5.63
C GLU A 135 -4.70 -24.08 -7.13
N ALA A 136 -4.95 -22.99 -7.83
CA ALA A 136 -4.55 -22.80 -9.22
C ALA A 136 -3.06 -22.47 -9.39
N GLY A 137 -2.33 -22.20 -8.30
CA GLY A 137 -0.92 -21.79 -8.33
C GLY A 137 -0.70 -20.38 -8.89
N ILE A 138 -1.72 -19.52 -8.87
CA ILE A 138 -1.66 -18.16 -9.40
C ILE A 138 -1.38 -17.18 -8.24
N PRO A 139 -0.23 -16.46 -8.24
CA PRO A 139 0.08 -15.47 -7.23
C PRO A 139 -0.86 -14.27 -7.32
N VAL A 140 -1.14 -13.68 -6.14
CA VAL A 140 -2.04 -12.53 -6.01
C VAL A 140 -1.26 -11.34 -5.47
N ILE A 141 -1.40 -10.20 -6.14
CA ILE A 141 -0.93 -8.88 -5.68
C ILE A 141 -2.16 -8.07 -5.25
N LEU A 142 -2.22 -7.70 -3.98
CA LEU A 142 -3.15 -6.68 -3.54
C LEU A 142 -2.56 -5.29 -3.83
N VAL A 143 -3.38 -4.35 -4.28
CA VAL A 143 -2.94 -2.97 -4.52
C VAL A 143 -3.82 -1.99 -3.75
N ASP A 144 -3.24 -0.89 -3.27
CA ASP A 144 -3.93 0.17 -2.53
C ASP A 144 -4.60 -0.33 -1.23
N ARG A 145 -5.52 -1.29 -1.33
CA ARG A 145 -6.30 -1.83 -0.21
C ARG A 145 -5.90 -3.26 0.14
N GLY A 146 -5.98 -3.59 1.42
CA GLY A 146 -5.74 -4.92 1.96
C GLY A 146 -7.02 -5.69 2.28
N ILE A 147 -6.83 -6.93 2.72
CA ILE A 147 -7.86 -7.75 3.34
C ILE A 147 -7.71 -7.71 4.86
N ASP A 148 -8.69 -8.27 5.59
CA ASP A 148 -8.68 -8.34 7.06
C ASP A 148 -7.31 -8.79 7.59
N ALA A 149 -6.73 -7.99 8.48
CA ALA A 149 -5.42 -8.26 9.09
C ALA A 149 -5.38 -9.58 9.89
N ASN A 150 -6.54 -10.10 10.29
CA ASN A 150 -6.67 -11.40 10.96
C ASN A 150 -6.85 -12.58 10.00
N ALA A 151 -6.98 -12.33 8.69
CA ALA A 151 -7.02 -13.39 7.69
C ALA A 151 -5.67 -14.11 7.60
N ASP A 152 -5.67 -15.32 7.03
CA ASP A 152 -4.41 -16.03 6.75
C ASP A 152 -3.51 -15.17 5.84
N PRO A 153 -2.32 -14.77 6.31
CA PRO A 153 -1.41 -13.93 5.53
C PRO A 153 -0.92 -14.60 4.24
N ASN A 154 -1.11 -15.91 4.10
CA ASN A 154 -0.72 -16.63 2.89
C ASN A 154 -1.76 -16.54 1.77
N LEU A 155 -2.95 -16.01 2.01
CA LEU A 155 -4.01 -15.89 1.00
C LEU A 155 -3.61 -15.00 -0.19
N TYR A 156 -2.67 -14.10 -0.03
CA TYR A 156 -2.09 -13.30 -1.11
C TYR A 156 -0.56 -13.32 -1.05
N THR A 157 0.09 -13.02 -2.16
CA THR A 157 1.55 -13.08 -2.26
C THR A 157 2.20 -11.82 -1.72
N THR A 158 1.76 -10.67 -2.17
CA THR A 158 2.29 -9.36 -1.77
C THR A 158 1.20 -8.28 -1.84
N MET A 159 1.43 -7.17 -1.14
CA MET A 159 0.63 -5.95 -1.24
C MET A 159 1.50 -4.78 -1.66
N ILE A 160 1.02 -3.95 -2.59
CA ILE A 160 1.64 -2.69 -3.01
C ILE A 160 0.67 -1.57 -2.60
N ALA A 161 1.00 -0.82 -1.58
CA ALA A 161 0.09 0.17 -1.00
C ALA A 161 0.81 1.20 -0.13
N SER A 162 0.17 2.32 0.09
CA SER A 162 0.50 3.31 1.12
C SER A 162 0.28 2.76 2.54
N ASP A 163 0.91 3.37 3.54
CA ASP A 163 0.57 3.16 4.95
C ASP A 163 -0.59 4.09 5.33
N HIS A 164 -1.80 3.53 5.31
CA HIS A 164 -3.01 4.30 5.60
C HIS A 164 -3.15 4.68 7.08
N VAL A 165 -2.57 3.91 8.01
CA VAL A 165 -2.53 4.28 9.44
C VAL A 165 -1.64 5.51 9.60
N TRP A 166 -0.45 5.49 9.01
CA TRP A 166 0.46 6.64 8.99
C TRP A 166 -0.21 7.86 8.36
N ALA A 167 -0.94 7.70 7.26
CA ALA A 167 -1.63 8.82 6.62
C ALA A 167 -2.66 9.47 7.54
N GLY A 168 -3.44 8.68 8.28
CA GLY A 168 -4.36 9.16 9.31
C GLY A 168 -3.64 9.88 10.46
N GLU A 169 -2.54 9.33 10.96
CA GLU A 169 -1.71 9.96 12.00
C GLU A 169 -1.15 11.31 11.53
N GLN A 170 -0.64 11.40 10.29
CA GLN A 170 -0.13 12.66 9.74
C GLN A 170 -1.23 13.72 9.60
N ALA A 171 -2.42 13.31 9.15
CA ALA A 171 -3.57 14.19 9.09
C ALA A 171 -3.94 14.73 10.47
N ALA A 172 -3.88 13.90 11.52
CA ALA A 172 -4.14 14.32 12.91
C ALA A 172 -3.08 15.30 13.44
N ILE A 173 -1.79 15.07 13.13
CA ILE A 173 -0.69 15.97 13.50
C ILE A 173 -0.90 17.34 12.88
N VAL A 174 -1.14 17.40 11.58
CA VAL A 174 -1.38 18.65 10.86
C VAL A 174 -2.64 19.34 11.36
N MET A 175 -3.71 18.58 11.60
CA MET A 175 -4.97 19.12 12.14
C MET A 175 -4.75 19.80 13.50
N ASN A 176 -4.01 19.16 14.40
CA ASN A 176 -3.66 19.72 15.71
C ASN A 176 -2.87 21.03 15.59
N ASP A 177 -1.90 21.07 14.68
CA ASP A 177 -1.10 22.26 14.43
C ASP A 177 -1.93 23.41 13.84
N LEU A 178 -2.82 23.13 12.89
CA LEU A 178 -3.72 24.11 12.27
C LEU A 178 -4.69 24.74 13.27
N LEU A 179 -5.14 23.94 14.25
CA LEU A 179 -6.08 24.36 15.29
C LEU A 179 -5.38 24.92 16.54
N GLY A 180 -4.05 24.86 16.62
CA GLY A 180 -3.31 25.32 17.81
C GLY A 180 -3.59 24.49 19.06
N GLY A 181 -4.00 23.24 18.90
CA GLY A 181 -4.23 22.27 19.97
C GLY A 181 -5.66 22.23 20.54
N GLU A 182 -6.59 23.05 20.07
CA GLU A 182 -7.98 23.10 20.55
C GLU A 182 -8.94 23.31 19.38
N GLY A 183 -10.03 22.54 19.32
CA GLY A 183 -11.06 22.72 18.29
C GLY A 183 -12.01 21.54 18.13
N LYS A 184 -13.03 21.74 17.32
CA LYS A 184 -14.10 20.77 17.02
C LYS A 184 -14.02 20.32 15.59
N VAL A 185 -13.84 19.03 15.40
CA VAL A 185 -13.57 18.39 14.12
C VAL A 185 -14.72 17.48 13.74
N VAL A 186 -15.11 17.48 12.46
CA VAL A 186 -15.94 16.45 11.86
C VAL A 186 -15.11 15.60 10.90
N GLU A 187 -15.52 14.38 10.66
CA GLU A 187 -14.79 13.41 9.85
C GLU A 187 -15.66 12.85 8.73
N LEU A 188 -15.15 12.94 7.49
CA LEU A 188 -15.72 12.32 6.31
C LEU A 188 -14.98 11.02 6.04
N GLU A 189 -15.59 9.89 6.41
CA GLU A 189 -14.99 8.58 6.24
C GLU A 189 -15.16 8.05 4.81
N GLY A 190 -14.24 7.18 4.39
CA GLY A 190 -14.39 6.45 3.14
C GLY A 190 -15.44 5.35 3.17
N THR A 191 -15.41 4.47 2.16
CA THR A 191 -16.32 3.33 2.03
C THR A 191 -16.24 2.41 3.25
N VAL A 192 -17.37 2.11 3.85
CA VAL A 192 -17.46 1.27 5.05
C VAL A 192 -16.85 -0.11 4.79
N GLY A 193 -15.89 -0.50 5.64
CA GLY A 193 -15.21 -1.80 5.55
C GLY A 193 -14.09 -1.86 4.51
N ALA A 194 -13.76 -0.76 3.82
CA ALA A 194 -12.54 -0.66 3.04
C ALA A 194 -11.33 -0.43 3.96
N SER A 195 -10.21 -1.15 3.75
CA SER A 195 -9.02 -1.05 4.60
C SER A 195 -8.47 0.37 4.70
N ALA A 196 -8.46 1.12 3.60
CA ALA A 196 -8.02 2.51 3.59
C ALA A 196 -8.89 3.40 4.53
N ALA A 197 -10.21 3.18 4.56
CA ALA A 197 -11.09 3.93 5.46
C ALA A 197 -10.87 3.53 6.93
N VAL A 198 -10.81 2.23 7.20
CA VAL A 198 -10.59 1.68 8.56
C VAL A 198 -9.27 2.17 9.14
N GLN A 199 -8.20 2.08 8.36
CA GLN A 199 -6.84 2.41 8.81
C GLN A 199 -6.59 3.92 8.92
N ARG A 200 -7.13 4.75 7.99
CA ARG A 200 -7.04 6.22 8.11
C ARG A 200 -7.77 6.70 9.37
N LYS A 201 -8.95 6.13 9.65
CA LYS A 201 -9.67 6.39 10.89
C LYS A 201 -8.88 5.96 12.13
N GLU A 202 -8.35 4.75 12.13
CA GLU A 202 -7.53 4.23 13.24
C GLU A 202 -6.36 5.17 13.55
N GLY A 203 -5.61 5.59 12.52
CA GLY A 203 -4.48 6.49 12.68
C GLY A 203 -4.91 7.86 13.23
N PHE A 204 -5.94 8.46 12.64
CA PHE A 204 -6.42 9.78 13.05
C PHE A 204 -6.99 9.77 14.47
N ASP A 205 -7.98 8.94 14.75
CA ASP A 205 -8.66 8.88 16.04
C ASP A 205 -7.72 8.52 17.18
N SER A 206 -6.85 7.53 16.96
CA SER A 206 -5.89 7.09 17.97
C SER A 206 -4.88 8.18 18.31
N TYR A 207 -4.39 8.91 17.31
CA TYR A 207 -3.46 10.02 17.54
C TYR A 207 -4.14 11.16 18.29
N ILE A 208 -5.35 11.58 17.86
CA ILE A 208 -6.13 12.63 18.55
C ILE A 208 -6.39 12.26 20.00
N ALA A 209 -6.87 11.05 20.25
CA ALA A 209 -7.19 10.58 21.61
C ALA A 209 -5.96 10.54 22.53
N ALA A 210 -4.79 10.20 21.99
CA ALA A 210 -3.56 10.06 22.78
C ALA A 210 -2.81 11.40 22.98
N ASN A 211 -2.86 12.32 22.03
CA ASN A 211 -1.94 13.45 21.97
C ASN A 211 -2.64 14.82 21.93
N CYS A 212 -3.93 14.89 21.61
CA CYS A 212 -4.62 16.17 21.34
C CYS A 212 -5.85 16.34 22.25
N PRO A 213 -5.68 16.48 23.58
CA PRO A 213 -6.80 16.52 24.54
C PRO A 213 -7.75 17.71 24.38
N GLY A 214 -7.37 18.75 23.62
CA GLY A 214 -8.21 19.90 23.31
C GLY A 214 -9.02 19.75 22.02
N ILE A 215 -8.82 18.68 21.24
CA ILE A 215 -9.57 18.43 20.02
C ILE A 215 -10.72 17.46 20.31
N GLU A 216 -11.94 17.87 19.93
CA GLU A 216 -13.16 17.06 20.03
C GLU A 216 -13.61 16.64 18.63
N ILE A 217 -13.74 15.32 18.39
CA ILE A 217 -14.38 14.79 17.18
C ILE A 217 -15.89 14.77 17.43
N LEU A 218 -16.62 15.71 16.78
CA LEU A 218 -18.07 15.87 16.94
C LEU A 218 -18.85 14.71 16.31
N ALA A 219 -18.44 14.31 15.13
CA ALA A 219 -19.09 13.26 14.35
C ALA A 219 -18.19 12.72 13.25
N SER A 220 -18.41 11.45 12.92
CA SER A 220 -17.80 10.76 11.78
C SER A 220 -18.90 10.12 10.94
N GLN A 221 -18.88 10.33 9.62
CA GLN A 221 -19.87 9.73 8.71
C GLN A 221 -19.23 9.40 7.36
N THR A 222 -19.65 8.26 6.78
CA THR A 222 -19.14 7.86 5.46
C THR A 222 -19.65 8.76 4.34
N GLY A 223 -18.72 9.17 3.47
CA GLY A 223 -18.94 9.81 2.19
C GLY A 223 -18.50 8.94 1.02
N ASP A 224 -18.25 7.63 1.27
CA ASP A 224 -17.95 6.59 0.27
C ASP A 224 -16.82 6.95 -0.72
N PHE A 225 -15.85 7.77 -0.28
CA PHE A 225 -14.76 8.32 -1.09
C PHE A 225 -15.21 9.18 -2.28
N THR A 226 -16.49 9.51 -2.39
CA THR A 226 -17.03 10.27 -3.53
C THR A 226 -17.21 11.76 -3.19
N ARG A 227 -16.96 12.63 -4.18
CA ARG A 227 -17.15 14.08 -4.03
C ARG A 227 -18.60 14.43 -3.68
N ALA A 228 -19.56 13.79 -4.35
CA ALA A 228 -20.98 14.05 -4.16
C ALA A 228 -21.43 13.72 -2.73
N MET A 229 -21.03 12.56 -2.21
CA MET A 229 -21.39 12.16 -0.84
C MET A 229 -20.62 13.00 0.20
N GLY A 230 -19.36 13.34 -0.06
CA GLY A 230 -18.59 14.26 0.79
C GLY A 230 -19.29 15.60 0.96
N LYS A 231 -19.83 16.16 -0.14
CA LYS A 231 -20.66 17.36 -0.10
C LYS A 231 -21.92 17.18 0.74
N GLU A 232 -22.70 16.12 0.45
CA GLU A 232 -23.99 15.84 1.14
C GLU A 232 -23.79 15.67 2.66
N VAL A 233 -22.76 14.91 3.07
CA VAL A 233 -22.45 14.70 4.49
C VAL A 233 -21.98 15.98 5.15
N MET A 234 -21.13 16.78 4.50
CA MET A 234 -20.71 18.07 5.04
C MET A 234 -21.86 19.04 5.19
N GLU A 235 -22.80 19.09 4.23
CA GLU A 235 -24.05 19.88 4.38
C GLU A 235 -24.88 19.44 5.59
N SER A 236 -24.91 18.14 5.89
CA SER A 236 -25.58 17.60 7.06
C SER A 236 -24.91 18.03 8.36
N PHE A 237 -23.58 17.98 8.39
CA PHE A 237 -22.79 18.44 9.54
C PHE A 237 -23.02 19.94 9.81
N LEU A 238 -22.96 20.78 8.76
CA LEU A 238 -23.18 22.23 8.87
C LEU A 238 -24.62 22.60 9.32
N LYS A 239 -25.60 21.73 9.12
CA LYS A 239 -26.96 21.91 9.63
C LYS A 239 -27.10 21.46 11.08
N THR A 240 -26.22 20.58 11.55
CA THR A 240 -26.32 19.91 12.87
C THR A 240 -25.45 20.61 13.92
N TYR A 241 -24.30 21.11 13.51
CA TYR A 241 -23.28 21.72 14.39
C TYR A 241 -23.00 23.16 13.94
N ASP A 242 -23.10 24.10 14.88
CA ASP A 242 -22.89 25.53 14.59
C ASP A 242 -21.43 25.97 14.72
N ASP A 243 -20.56 25.11 15.25
CA ASP A 243 -19.19 25.44 15.69
C ASP A 243 -18.16 24.40 15.24
N ILE A 244 -18.16 24.06 13.96
CA ILE A 244 -17.16 23.20 13.34
C ILE A 244 -15.92 24.05 13.02
N ASP A 245 -14.76 23.68 13.59
CA ASP A 245 -13.47 24.35 13.32
C ASP A 245 -12.71 23.69 12.17
N ALA A 246 -12.89 22.37 11.97
CA ALA A 246 -12.19 21.66 10.92
C ALA A 246 -12.94 20.38 10.46
N VAL A 247 -12.54 19.91 9.27
CA VAL A 247 -12.96 18.60 8.73
C VAL A 247 -11.74 17.80 8.30
N PHE A 248 -11.67 16.54 8.76
CA PHE A 248 -10.79 15.53 8.21
C PHE A 248 -11.55 14.72 7.16
N CYS A 249 -10.98 14.65 5.96
CA CYS A 249 -11.55 13.90 4.84
C CYS A 249 -10.63 12.73 4.52
N HIS A 250 -11.16 11.50 4.56
CA HIS A 250 -10.37 10.31 4.25
C HIS A 250 -9.84 10.31 2.81
N ASN A 251 -10.38 11.16 1.93
CA ASN A 251 -9.75 11.48 0.66
C ASN A 251 -10.05 12.91 0.20
N ASP A 252 -9.26 13.37 -0.77
CA ASP A 252 -9.35 14.73 -1.31
C ASP A 252 -10.65 14.98 -2.07
N ASP A 253 -11.21 13.97 -2.76
CA ASP A 253 -12.47 14.14 -3.49
C ASP A 253 -13.63 14.49 -2.54
N MET A 254 -13.71 13.84 -1.37
CA MET A 254 -14.68 14.26 -0.34
C MET A 254 -14.35 15.65 0.20
N GLY A 255 -13.06 15.99 0.36
CA GLY A 255 -12.60 17.32 0.75
C GLY A 255 -13.03 18.41 -0.23
N LEU A 256 -12.91 18.14 -1.53
CA LEU A 256 -13.40 19.05 -2.58
C LEU A 256 -14.93 19.18 -2.55
N GLY A 257 -15.65 18.11 -2.21
CA GLY A 257 -17.09 18.18 -1.95
C GLY A 257 -17.44 19.02 -0.72
N ALA A 258 -16.68 18.87 0.37
CA ALA A 258 -16.84 19.65 1.59
C ALA A 258 -16.61 21.16 1.33
N ILE A 259 -15.63 21.53 0.51
CA ILE A 259 -15.37 22.91 0.06
C ILE A 259 -16.63 23.52 -0.57
N GLU A 260 -17.31 22.77 -1.45
CA GLU A 260 -18.55 23.24 -2.07
C GLU A 260 -19.64 23.49 -1.03
N ALA A 261 -19.85 22.55 -0.10
CA ALA A 261 -20.86 22.66 0.96
C ALA A 261 -20.60 23.87 1.88
N ILE A 262 -19.34 24.08 2.28
CA ILE A 262 -18.91 25.19 3.15
C ILE A 262 -19.18 26.54 2.45
N LYS A 263 -18.85 26.67 1.14
CA LYS A 263 -19.15 27.85 0.34
C LYS A 263 -20.64 28.14 0.24
N GLU A 264 -21.44 27.10 -0.01
CA GLU A 264 -22.92 27.22 -0.11
C GLU A 264 -23.55 27.64 1.24
N ALA A 265 -22.94 27.29 2.36
CA ALA A 265 -23.32 27.76 3.69
C ALA A 265 -22.88 29.22 3.98
N GLY A 266 -22.14 29.86 3.05
CA GLY A 266 -21.66 31.21 3.20
C GLY A 266 -20.40 31.34 4.04
N LEU A 267 -19.72 30.24 4.34
CA LEU A 267 -18.46 30.17 5.06
C LEU A 267 -17.27 30.08 4.09
N LYS A 268 -16.08 30.33 4.61
CA LYS A 268 -14.84 30.29 3.84
C LYS A 268 -14.08 29.00 4.14
N PRO A 269 -14.03 28.02 3.19
CA PRO A 269 -13.22 26.84 3.35
C PRO A 269 -11.73 27.21 3.50
N GLY A 270 -10.99 26.48 4.32
CA GLY A 270 -9.60 26.74 4.62
C GLY A 270 -9.35 27.89 5.63
N GLU A 271 -10.30 28.85 5.76
CA GLU A 271 -10.23 29.93 6.74
C GLU A 271 -11.14 29.66 7.95
N ASP A 272 -12.47 29.66 7.74
CA ASP A 272 -13.46 29.48 8.80
C ASP A 272 -13.51 28.02 9.25
N ILE A 273 -13.36 27.07 8.31
CA ILE A 273 -13.27 25.64 8.58
C ILE A 273 -11.99 25.11 7.91
N LYS A 274 -11.06 24.57 8.70
CA LYS A 274 -9.84 23.95 8.19
C LYS A 274 -10.17 22.62 7.51
N ILE A 275 -9.44 22.30 6.43
CA ILE A 275 -9.67 21.08 5.65
C ILE A 275 -8.36 20.34 5.47
N VAL A 276 -8.33 19.09 5.93
CA VAL A 276 -7.22 18.16 5.74
C VAL A 276 -7.75 16.93 4.99
N GLY A 277 -7.11 16.59 3.88
CA GLY A 277 -7.44 15.44 3.05
C GLY A 277 -6.30 14.44 2.96
N VAL A 278 -6.54 13.39 2.19
CA VAL A 278 -5.56 12.36 1.81
C VAL A 278 -5.73 12.12 0.32
N ASP A 279 -4.70 11.75 -0.37
CA ASP A 279 -4.51 11.26 -1.74
C ASP A 279 -3.49 12.09 -2.54
N GLY A 280 -3.48 13.42 -2.42
CA GLY A 280 -2.62 14.30 -3.22
C GLY A 280 -3.10 14.48 -4.65
N VAL A 281 -4.42 14.50 -4.89
CA VAL A 281 -4.94 14.76 -6.25
C VAL A 281 -4.75 16.21 -6.65
N LYS A 282 -4.61 16.48 -7.95
CA LYS A 282 -4.37 17.83 -8.50
C LYS A 282 -5.40 18.84 -8.02
N GLY A 283 -6.68 18.45 -7.92
CA GLY A 283 -7.74 19.32 -7.41
C GLY A 283 -7.51 19.80 -5.97
N ALA A 284 -6.90 18.98 -5.11
CA ALA A 284 -6.53 19.38 -3.75
C ALA A 284 -5.42 20.44 -3.77
N PHE A 285 -4.40 20.27 -4.64
CA PHE A 285 -3.35 21.28 -4.81
C PHE A 285 -3.89 22.60 -5.36
N GLU A 286 -4.84 22.54 -6.30
CA GLU A 286 -5.53 23.74 -6.81
C GLU A 286 -6.33 24.43 -5.68
N ALA A 287 -7.03 23.65 -4.84
CA ALA A 287 -7.76 24.19 -3.69
C ALA A 287 -6.81 24.78 -2.62
N MET A 288 -5.65 24.14 -2.36
CA MET A 288 -4.63 24.71 -1.46
C MET A 288 -4.05 26.00 -2.00
N LEU A 289 -3.75 26.09 -3.29
CA LEU A 289 -3.27 27.31 -3.94
C LEU A 289 -4.31 28.45 -3.87
N ALA A 290 -5.60 28.09 -3.91
CA ALA A 290 -6.71 29.05 -3.74
C ALA A 290 -6.97 29.42 -2.27
N GLY A 291 -6.30 28.79 -1.31
CA GLY A 291 -6.51 29.00 0.14
C GLY A 291 -7.77 28.32 0.68
N GLU A 292 -8.35 27.37 -0.05
CA GLU A 292 -9.61 26.68 0.26
C GLU A 292 -9.41 25.31 0.93
N MET A 293 -8.18 24.79 0.93
CA MET A 293 -7.75 23.58 1.60
C MET A 293 -6.43 23.80 2.28
N ASN A 294 -6.16 23.13 3.40
CA ASN A 294 -4.99 23.41 4.23
C ASN A 294 -3.88 22.37 4.06
N CYS A 295 -4.25 21.11 3.81
CA CYS A 295 -3.29 20.01 3.70
C CYS A 295 -3.89 18.84 2.94
N THR A 296 -3.03 18.10 2.22
CA THR A 296 -3.28 16.74 1.78
C THR A 296 -2.10 15.85 2.13
N VAL A 297 -2.35 14.64 2.64
CA VAL A 297 -1.37 13.58 2.82
C VAL A 297 -1.38 12.72 1.56
N GLU A 298 -0.24 12.65 0.87
CA GLU A 298 -0.18 11.91 -0.39
C GLU A 298 -0.41 10.41 -0.19
N CYS A 299 -1.12 9.81 -1.13
CA CYS A 299 -1.28 8.40 -1.36
C CYS A 299 -1.23 8.24 -2.88
N THR A 300 -0.10 7.80 -3.43
CA THR A 300 0.08 7.82 -4.89
C THR A 300 -0.72 6.74 -5.61
N PRO A 301 -1.47 7.07 -6.68
CA PRO A 301 -2.13 6.09 -7.56
C PRO A 301 -1.20 5.57 -8.68
N ILE A 302 0.00 6.12 -8.82
CA ILE A 302 0.93 5.77 -9.91
C ILE A 302 1.73 4.54 -9.49
N LEU A 303 1.14 3.37 -9.66
CA LEU A 303 1.64 2.08 -9.17
C LEU A 303 1.95 1.08 -10.30
N ALA A 304 1.60 1.39 -11.55
CA ALA A 304 1.67 0.43 -12.65
C ALA A 304 3.06 -0.16 -12.86
N GLU A 305 4.10 0.66 -12.89
CA GLU A 305 5.47 0.17 -13.06
C GLU A 305 5.84 -0.84 -11.97
N GLN A 306 5.53 -0.53 -10.73
CA GLN A 306 5.81 -1.40 -9.58
C GLN A 306 4.98 -2.68 -9.62
N ILE A 307 3.70 -2.59 -10.02
CA ILE A 307 2.80 -3.73 -10.19
C ILE A 307 3.36 -4.70 -11.24
N PHE A 308 3.66 -4.22 -12.44
CA PHE A 308 4.11 -5.08 -13.53
C PHE A 308 5.53 -5.63 -13.32
N GLN A 309 6.44 -4.87 -12.70
CA GLN A 309 7.76 -5.37 -12.29
C GLN A 309 7.63 -6.47 -11.24
N THR A 310 6.75 -6.31 -10.24
CA THR A 310 6.49 -7.31 -9.21
C THR A 310 5.85 -8.57 -9.81
N ALA A 311 4.87 -8.40 -10.71
CA ALA A 311 4.24 -9.50 -11.42
C ALA A 311 5.25 -10.29 -12.28
N ALA A 312 6.18 -9.62 -12.96
CA ALA A 312 7.24 -10.28 -13.73
C ALA A 312 8.18 -11.11 -12.85
N LYS A 313 8.54 -10.60 -11.67
CA LYS A 313 9.33 -11.36 -10.68
C LYS A 313 8.59 -12.61 -10.21
N LEU A 314 7.31 -12.48 -9.90
CA LEU A 314 6.47 -13.61 -9.48
C LEU A 314 6.35 -14.68 -10.58
N LYS A 315 6.15 -14.27 -11.85
CA LYS A 315 6.17 -15.19 -13.00
C LYS A 315 7.51 -15.91 -13.14
N ALA A 316 8.62 -15.23 -12.84
CA ALA A 316 9.96 -15.84 -12.85
C ALA A 316 10.24 -16.74 -11.64
N GLY A 317 9.32 -16.85 -10.68
CA GLY A 317 9.49 -17.63 -9.45
C GLY A 317 10.37 -16.96 -8.41
N GLU A 318 10.60 -15.64 -8.53
CA GLU A 318 11.37 -14.87 -7.57
C GLU A 318 10.52 -14.51 -6.34
N SER A 319 11.18 -14.38 -5.19
CA SER A 319 10.54 -13.89 -3.97
C SER A 319 10.43 -12.37 -3.98
N VAL A 320 9.34 -11.87 -3.41
CA VAL A 320 9.08 -10.43 -3.22
C VAL A 320 8.75 -10.14 -1.76
N GLU A 321 8.92 -8.89 -1.33
CA GLU A 321 8.51 -8.47 0.01
C GLU A 321 6.99 -8.62 0.18
N LYS A 322 6.56 -8.92 1.41
CA LYS A 322 5.13 -9.10 1.71
C LYS A 322 4.33 -7.81 1.56
N TRP A 323 4.93 -6.68 1.84
CA TRP A 323 4.38 -5.33 1.62
C TRP A 323 5.44 -4.46 0.95
N ILE A 324 5.11 -3.97 -0.21
CA ILE A 324 5.89 -3.02 -0.99
C ILE A 324 5.23 -1.64 -0.78
N MET A 325 5.79 -0.85 0.11
CA MET A 325 5.24 0.44 0.50
C MET A 325 5.52 1.49 -0.57
N SER A 326 4.50 2.29 -0.92
CA SER A 326 4.67 3.48 -1.74
C SER A 326 5.38 4.59 -0.95
N ALA A 327 6.04 5.49 -1.68
CA ALA A 327 6.70 6.66 -1.10
C ALA A 327 5.73 7.84 -1.16
N ASP A 328 5.13 8.17 -0.02
CA ASP A 328 4.12 9.21 0.10
C ASP A 328 4.68 10.44 0.84
N GLY A 329 4.07 11.60 0.62
CA GLY A 329 4.48 12.88 1.22
C GLY A 329 3.34 13.57 1.97
N ILE A 330 3.68 14.69 2.62
CA ILE A 330 2.71 15.57 3.26
C ILE A 330 2.86 16.94 2.59
N TYR A 331 1.76 17.50 2.14
CA TYR A 331 1.73 18.80 1.49
C TYR A 331 0.79 19.73 2.24
N THR A 332 1.34 20.80 2.83
CA THR A 332 0.58 21.90 3.43
C THR A 332 0.46 23.07 2.44
N ALA A 333 -0.54 23.92 2.61
CA ALA A 333 -0.84 24.98 1.65
C ALA A 333 0.34 25.95 1.42
N ASP A 334 1.20 26.16 2.41
CA ASP A 334 2.41 27.00 2.30
C ASP A 334 3.52 26.37 1.43
N MET A 335 3.46 25.06 1.14
CA MET A 335 4.37 24.34 0.24
C MET A 335 3.90 24.38 -1.22
N VAL A 336 2.69 24.88 -1.50
CA VAL A 336 2.05 24.76 -2.81
C VAL A 336 2.12 26.08 -3.57
N ASP A 337 2.80 26.04 -4.71
CA ASP A 337 2.80 27.10 -5.72
C ASP A 337 2.27 26.53 -7.06
N GLN A 338 2.17 27.39 -8.08
CA GLN A 338 1.69 26.97 -9.39
C GLN A 338 2.56 25.87 -10.02
N ALA A 339 3.87 25.87 -9.76
CA ALA A 339 4.77 24.84 -10.31
C ALA A 339 4.49 23.46 -9.68
N VAL A 340 4.17 23.42 -8.39
CA VAL A 340 3.74 22.19 -7.71
C VAL A 340 2.44 21.68 -8.32
N VAL A 341 1.42 22.55 -8.49
CA VAL A 341 0.15 22.18 -9.14
C VAL A 341 0.37 21.63 -10.56
N ASP A 342 1.21 22.30 -11.35
CA ASP A 342 1.48 21.90 -12.74
C ASP A 342 2.24 20.57 -12.83
N SER A 343 2.97 20.20 -11.79
CA SER A 343 3.71 18.94 -11.71
C SER A 343 2.85 17.73 -11.37
N ARG A 344 1.62 17.94 -10.87
CA ARG A 344 0.74 16.82 -10.47
C ARG A 344 0.16 16.13 -11.68
N ALA A 345 0.35 14.81 -11.72
CA ALA A 345 -0.09 13.96 -12.85
C ALA A 345 -1.56 13.55 -12.77
N TYR A 346 -2.21 13.70 -11.61
CA TYR A 346 -3.56 13.20 -11.32
C TYR A 346 -4.30 14.15 -10.39
#